data_bf1585215f0edcd56efe9ce1afa6d27b
#
_entry.id   bf1585215f0edcd56efe9ce1afa6d27b
#
_cell.length_a   1.000
_cell.length_b   1.000
_cell.length_c   1.000
_cell.angle_alpha   90.00
_cell.angle_beta   90.00
_cell.angle_gamma   90.00
#
_symmetry.space_group_name_H-M   'P 1'
#
loop_
_entity.id
_entity.type
_entity.pdbx_description
1 polymer ?
#
loop_
_entity_poly.entity_id
_entity_poly.type
_entity_poly.pdbx_seq_one_letter_code
_entity_poly.pdbx_strand_id
1 'polypeptide(L)'
;VSGVFTSVDPLRAALDYHLDRQNVLASNVAHIDTPGYRPHDLERIEQSGFSAVMGVAMHRTNERHLIGGGIDALPNGRVFEDLSAGVGNDGNYVSIDREAAKLAANQLRYDTVSAIVSAELRQLSFAANDGKG
;
A
#
# COMPACT_ATOMS: atom_id res chain seq x y z
N VAL A 1 23.41 16.16 5.41
CA VAL A 1 22.02 16.44 4.96
C VAL A 1 21.18 15.16 4.84
N SER A 2 21.83 13.99 4.74
CA SER A 2 21.15 12.69 4.59
C SER A 2 20.31 12.24 5.81
N GLY A 3 20.57 12.76 7.00
CA GLY A 3 19.90 12.35 8.24
C GLY A 3 18.56 13.04 8.55
N VAL A 4 18.29 14.17 7.92
CA VAL A 4 17.11 15.00 8.26
C VAL A 4 15.81 14.40 7.69
N PHE A 5 15.89 13.66 6.58
CA PHE A 5 14.73 13.03 5.94
C PHE A 5 14.54 11.57 6.30
N THR A 6 15.42 10.99 7.12
CA THR A 6 15.36 9.57 7.49
C THR A 6 14.08 9.23 8.26
N SER A 7 13.48 10.17 8.98
CA SER A 7 12.20 9.99 9.67
C SER A 7 11.01 10.04 8.72
N VAL A 8 11.13 10.70 7.57
CA VAL A 8 10.05 10.89 6.60
C VAL A 8 9.94 9.71 5.63
N ASP A 9 11.06 9.04 5.32
CA ASP A 9 11.08 7.92 4.36
C ASP A 9 10.13 6.77 4.73
N PRO A 10 10.07 6.27 5.98
CA PRO A 10 9.13 5.22 6.34
C PRO A 10 7.67 5.69 6.31
N LEU A 11 7.41 6.97 6.57
CA LEU A 11 6.08 7.55 6.48
C LEU A 11 5.62 7.66 5.02
N ARG A 12 6.54 8.03 4.12
CA ARG A 12 6.28 8.02 2.68
C ARG A 12 5.92 6.62 2.18
N ALA A 13 6.73 5.61 2.55
CA ALA A 13 6.43 4.22 2.19
C ALA A 13 5.07 3.75 2.72
N ALA A 14 4.65 4.23 3.91
CA ALA A 14 3.33 3.94 4.45
C ALA A 14 2.21 4.62 3.65
N LEU A 15 2.39 5.87 3.19
CA LEU A 15 1.44 6.56 2.33
C LEU A 15 1.29 5.84 1.00
N ASP A 16 2.41 5.49 0.36
CA ASP A 16 2.43 4.78 -0.92
C ASP A 16 1.71 3.42 -0.79
N TYR A 17 1.95 2.68 0.30
CA TYR A 17 1.24 1.43 0.58
C TYR A 17 -0.28 1.62 0.70
N HIS A 18 -0.74 2.63 1.46
CA HIS A 18 -2.17 2.87 1.62
C HIS A 18 -2.83 3.37 0.33
N LEU A 19 -2.10 4.10 -0.51
CA LEU A 19 -2.57 4.52 -1.83
C LEU A 19 -2.71 3.31 -2.77
N ASP A 20 -1.72 2.45 -2.82
CA ASP A 20 -1.76 1.21 -3.62
C ASP A 20 -2.91 0.31 -3.16
N ARG A 21 -3.09 0.15 -1.84
CA ARG A 21 -4.19 -0.63 -1.29
C ARG A 21 -5.55 -0.02 -1.64
N GLN A 22 -5.67 1.31 -1.63
CA GLN A 22 -6.89 2.00 -2.05
C GLN A 22 -7.27 1.65 -3.49
N ASN A 23 -6.29 1.63 -4.39
CA ASN A 23 -6.49 1.28 -5.79
C ASN A 23 -6.95 -0.18 -5.97
N VAL A 24 -6.37 -1.12 -5.22
CA VAL A 24 -6.76 -2.54 -5.25
C VAL A 24 -8.21 -2.71 -4.75
N LEU A 25 -8.56 -2.09 -3.63
CA LEU A 25 -9.91 -2.17 -3.07
C LEU A 25 -10.95 -1.48 -3.95
N ALA A 26 -10.62 -0.35 -4.57
CA ALA A 26 -11.49 0.34 -5.53
C ALA A 26 -11.74 -0.52 -6.78
N SER A 27 -10.74 -1.27 -7.23
CA SER A 27 -10.89 -2.25 -8.32
C SER A 27 -11.90 -3.35 -7.97
N ASN A 28 -11.89 -3.85 -6.72
CA ASN A 28 -12.88 -4.84 -6.27
C ASN A 28 -14.31 -4.29 -6.38
N VAL A 29 -14.52 -3.05 -5.94
CA VAL A 29 -15.84 -2.40 -6.04
C VAL A 29 -16.27 -2.21 -7.49
N ALA A 30 -15.33 -1.85 -8.38
CA ALA A 30 -15.62 -1.69 -9.80
C ALA A 30 -16.04 -3.01 -10.49
N HIS A 31 -15.63 -4.15 -9.93
CA HIS A 31 -15.95 -5.49 -10.47
C HIS A 31 -17.05 -6.22 -9.71
N ILE A 32 -17.85 -5.50 -8.90
CA ILE A 32 -18.89 -6.12 -8.08
C ILE A 32 -19.92 -6.91 -8.90
N ASP A 33 -20.22 -6.43 -10.11
CA ASP A 33 -21.17 -7.08 -11.03
C ASP A 33 -20.48 -8.04 -12.02
N THR A 34 -19.19 -8.33 -11.84
CA THR A 34 -18.45 -9.24 -12.73
C THR A 34 -18.56 -10.68 -12.21
N PRO A 35 -19.27 -11.58 -12.92
CA PRO A 35 -19.40 -12.96 -12.48
C PRO A 35 -18.06 -13.66 -12.35
N GLY A 36 -17.83 -14.34 -11.22
CA GLY A 36 -16.61 -15.09 -10.96
C GLY A 36 -15.40 -14.25 -10.64
N TYR A 37 -15.54 -12.92 -10.51
CA TYR A 37 -14.44 -12.07 -10.07
C TYR A 37 -14.08 -12.37 -8.63
N ARG A 38 -12.77 -12.47 -8.37
CA ARG A 38 -12.21 -12.74 -7.06
C ARG A 38 -11.60 -11.45 -6.51
N PRO A 39 -12.04 -10.98 -5.34
CA PRO A 39 -11.51 -9.75 -4.76
C PRO A 39 -10.06 -9.93 -4.34
N HIS A 40 -9.32 -8.85 -4.43
CA HIS A 40 -7.90 -8.78 -4.05
C HIS A 40 -7.74 -7.84 -2.86
N ASP A 41 -6.69 -8.04 -2.10
CA ASP A 41 -6.23 -7.10 -1.08
C ASP A 41 -4.70 -7.00 -1.15
N LEU A 42 -4.12 -6.01 -0.48
CA LEU A 42 -2.70 -5.77 -0.43
C LEU A 42 -2.17 -6.09 0.97
N GLU A 43 -1.25 -7.04 1.05
CA GLU A 43 -0.50 -7.35 2.27
C GLU A 43 0.81 -6.56 2.29
N ARG A 44 1.10 -5.93 3.43
CA ARG A 44 2.35 -5.21 3.60
C ARG A 44 3.51 -6.20 3.69
N ILE A 45 4.51 -6.02 2.84
CA ILE A 45 5.77 -6.76 2.97
C ILE A 45 6.58 -6.02 4.03
N GLU A 46 6.71 -6.62 5.21
CA GLU A 46 7.67 -6.16 6.18
C GLU A 46 9.07 -6.40 5.61
N GLN A 47 9.79 -5.35 5.35
CA GLN A 47 11.21 -5.44 4.97
C GLN A 47 12.03 -5.84 6.19
N SER A 48 11.76 -7.00 6.72
CA SER A 48 12.54 -7.59 7.80
C SER A 48 13.62 -8.47 7.19
N GLY A 49 14.83 -7.90 7.13
CA GLY A 49 16.03 -8.68 6.98
C GLY A 49 16.69 -8.66 5.59
N PHE A 50 17.99 -8.90 5.62
CA PHE A 50 18.92 -9.02 4.50
C PHE A 50 18.41 -9.91 3.35
N SER A 51 17.62 -10.95 3.64
CA SER A 51 17.04 -11.85 2.63
C SER A 51 16.02 -11.16 1.71
N ALA A 52 15.24 -10.21 2.23
CA ALA A 52 14.29 -9.44 1.40
C ALA A 52 15.05 -8.46 0.49
N VAL A 53 16.08 -7.80 1.00
CA VAL A 53 16.95 -6.91 0.22
C VAL A 53 17.70 -7.68 -0.86
N MET A 54 18.22 -8.88 -0.54
CA MET A 54 18.89 -9.76 -1.50
C MET A 54 17.93 -10.28 -2.57
N GLY A 55 16.69 -10.63 -2.21
CA GLY A 55 15.67 -11.06 -3.16
C GLY A 55 15.38 -9.98 -4.21
N VAL A 56 15.25 -8.73 -3.79
CA VAL A 56 15.05 -7.58 -4.69
C VAL A 56 16.30 -7.28 -5.52
N ALA A 57 17.50 -7.38 -4.94
CA ALA A 57 18.77 -7.15 -5.65
C ALA A 57 19.04 -8.23 -6.69
N MET A 58 18.76 -9.49 -6.38
CA MET A 58 18.95 -10.62 -7.33
C MET A 58 17.93 -10.59 -8.48
N HIS A 59 16.74 -10.02 -8.29
CA HIS A 59 15.77 -9.82 -9.38
C HIS A 59 16.16 -8.68 -10.34
N ARG A 60 17.06 -7.80 -9.95
CA ARG A 60 17.50 -6.64 -10.75
C ARG A 60 18.76 -6.82 -11.58
N THR A 61 19.38 -7.98 -11.59
CA THR A 61 20.65 -8.20 -12.29
C THR A 61 20.55 -8.30 -13.81
N ASN A 62 19.35 -8.22 -14.40
CA ASN A 62 19.22 -8.16 -15.85
C ASN A 62 18.00 -7.30 -16.25
N GLU A 63 18.25 -6.15 -16.89
CA GLU A 63 17.21 -5.28 -17.45
C GLU A 63 16.33 -5.95 -18.51
N ARG A 64 16.72 -7.13 -18.99
CA ARG A 64 15.95 -7.95 -19.94
C ARG A 64 15.06 -9.00 -19.27
N HIS A 65 15.16 -9.20 -17.97
CA HIS A 65 14.14 -9.91 -17.25
C HIS A 65 12.94 -8.95 -17.10
N LEU A 66 12.06 -9.03 -18.09
CA LEU A 66 10.66 -8.71 -17.87
C LEU A 66 10.29 -9.42 -16.57
N ILE A 67 10.03 -8.65 -15.55
CA ILE A 67 9.42 -9.15 -14.33
C ILE A 67 8.13 -9.81 -14.82
N GLY A 68 8.18 -11.11 -15.02
CA GLY A 68 7.00 -11.95 -15.21
C GLY A 68 6.29 -12.07 -13.87
N GLY A 69 6.22 -10.96 -13.16
CA GLY A 69 5.33 -10.72 -12.08
C GLY A 69 4.10 -10.11 -12.69
N GLY A 70 3.03 -10.85 -12.75
CA GLY A 70 1.73 -10.26 -12.81
C GLY A 70 1.63 -9.16 -11.74
N ILE A 71 0.51 -8.50 -11.67
CA ILE A 71 0.13 -7.47 -10.70
C ILE A 71 0.41 -7.80 -9.20
N ASP A 72 1.13 -8.87 -8.92
CA ASP A 72 1.29 -9.48 -7.61
C ASP A 72 2.34 -8.81 -6.71
N ALA A 73 3.18 -7.91 -7.25
CA ALA A 73 4.20 -7.23 -6.48
C ALA A 73 4.19 -5.72 -6.75
N LEU A 74 3.52 -4.99 -5.90
CA LEU A 74 3.69 -3.55 -5.79
C LEU A 74 4.91 -3.23 -4.90
N PRO A 75 5.56 -2.06 -5.07
CA PRO A 75 6.81 -1.74 -4.36
C PRO A 75 6.72 -1.87 -2.84
N ASN A 76 5.52 -1.71 -2.27
CA ASN A 76 5.29 -1.67 -0.83
C ASN A 76 4.39 -2.79 -0.32
N GLY A 77 3.97 -3.72 -1.19
CA GLY A 77 3.06 -4.79 -0.80
C GLY A 77 2.94 -5.90 -1.83
N ARG A 78 2.34 -7.00 -1.41
CA ARG A 78 1.97 -8.13 -2.25
C ARG A 78 0.47 -8.19 -2.38
N VAL A 79 -0.03 -8.23 -3.63
CA VAL A 79 -1.45 -8.45 -3.92
C VAL A 79 -1.78 -9.94 -3.73
N PHE A 80 -2.88 -10.24 -3.07
CA PHE A 80 -3.38 -11.59 -2.88
C PHE A 80 -4.90 -11.65 -3.08
N GLU A 81 -5.44 -12.82 -3.42
CA GLU A 81 -6.88 -13.04 -3.48
C GLU A 81 -7.47 -13.11 -2.07
N ASP A 82 -8.44 -12.26 -1.75
CA ASP A 82 -9.17 -12.29 -0.49
C ASP A 82 -10.55 -12.95 -0.65
N LEU A 83 -10.58 -14.25 -0.51
CA LEU A 83 -11.81 -15.04 -0.58
C LEU A 83 -12.53 -15.16 0.77
N SER A 84 -12.11 -14.43 1.78
CA SER A 84 -12.64 -14.53 3.15
C SER A 84 -14.12 -14.09 3.29
N ALA A 85 -14.68 -13.41 2.30
CA ALA A 85 -16.11 -13.09 2.24
C ALA A 85 -16.99 -14.30 1.89
N GLY A 86 -16.39 -15.38 1.35
CA GLY A 86 -17.15 -16.49 0.80
C GLY A 86 -17.82 -16.13 -0.54
N VAL A 87 -18.60 -17.07 -1.05
CA VAL A 87 -19.40 -16.88 -2.28
C VAL A 87 -20.78 -16.38 -1.89
N GLY A 88 -21.21 -15.25 -2.47
CA GLY A 88 -22.58 -14.77 -2.35
C GLY A 88 -23.58 -15.70 -3.05
N ASN A 89 -24.87 -15.55 -2.75
CA ASN A 89 -25.95 -16.31 -3.39
C ASN A 89 -26.03 -16.10 -4.91
N ASP A 90 -25.43 -15.04 -5.41
CA ASP A 90 -25.31 -14.64 -6.81
C ASP A 90 -24.05 -15.20 -7.50
N GLY A 91 -23.27 -16.01 -6.80
CA GLY A 91 -22.00 -16.54 -7.30
C GLY A 91 -20.84 -15.54 -7.30
N ASN A 92 -21.03 -14.38 -6.71
CA ASN A 92 -20.04 -13.33 -6.61
C ASN A 92 -19.23 -13.45 -5.29
N TYR A 93 -17.93 -13.22 -5.35
CA TYR A 93 -17.03 -13.23 -4.19
C TYR A 93 -16.85 -11.84 -3.58
N VAL A 94 -17.37 -10.79 -4.21
CA VAL A 94 -17.24 -9.41 -3.74
C VAL A 94 -18.44 -9.03 -2.87
N SER A 95 -18.17 -8.64 -1.63
CA SER A 95 -19.17 -8.05 -0.73
C SER A 95 -18.96 -6.55 -0.66
N ILE A 96 -19.93 -5.77 -1.13
CA ILE A 96 -19.86 -4.31 -1.15
C ILE A 96 -19.67 -3.72 0.26
N ASP A 97 -20.39 -4.25 1.24
CA ASP A 97 -20.30 -3.77 2.62
C ASP A 97 -18.90 -3.97 3.20
N ARG A 98 -18.29 -5.11 2.86
CA ARG A 98 -16.94 -5.45 3.30
C ARG A 98 -15.89 -4.59 2.61
N GLU A 99 -15.99 -4.43 1.29
CA GLU A 99 -15.06 -3.58 0.55
C GLU A 99 -15.19 -2.12 0.96
N ALA A 100 -16.41 -1.62 1.19
CA ALA A 100 -16.63 -0.28 1.73
C ALA A 100 -16.00 -0.09 3.12
N ALA A 101 -16.13 -1.06 4.00
CA ALA A 101 -15.50 -1.04 5.32
C ALA A 101 -13.96 -1.02 5.23
N LYS A 102 -13.37 -1.83 4.33
CA LYS A 102 -11.93 -1.85 4.08
C LYS A 102 -11.45 -0.51 3.51
N LEU A 103 -12.19 0.08 2.55
CA LEU A 103 -11.88 1.38 1.97
C LEU A 103 -11.90 2.47 3.03
N ALA A 104 -12.93 2.53 3.87
CA ALA A 104 -13.04 3.50 4.95
C ALA A 104 -11.91 3.36 5.98
N ALA A 105 -11.58 2.13 6.38
CA ALA A 105 -10.49 1.85 7.31
C ALA A 105 -9.13 2.22 6.71
N ASN A 106 -8.91 1.95 5.41
CA ASN A 106 -7.69 2.32 4.71
C ASN A 106 -7.54 3.83 4.58
N GLN A 107 -8.63 4.54 4.25
CA GLN A 107 -8.65 6.00 4.17
C GLN A 107 -8.28 6.63 5.52
N LEU A 108 -8.87 6.16 6.61
CA LEU A 108 -8.55 6.67 7.96
C LEU A 108 -7.06 6.50 8.29
N ARG A 109 -6.46 5.37 7.92
CA ARG A 109 -5.02 5.14 8.12
C ARG A 109 -4.18 6.06 7.25
N TYR A 110 -4.54 6.25 5.99
CA TYR A 110 -3.87 7.19 5.09
C TYR A 110 -3.91 8.62 5.66
N ASP A 111 -5.07 9.07 6.12
CA ASP A 111 -5.24 10.41 6.69
C ASP A 111 -4.40 10.59 7.97
N THR A 112 -4.35 9.55 8.81
CA THR A 112 -3.50 9.55 10.02
C THR A 112 -2.03 9.69 9.67
N VAL A 113 -1.51 8.91 8.74
CA VAL A 113 -0.09 9.00 8.31
C VAL A 113 0.18 10.36 7.66
N SER A 114 -0.73 10.88 6.84
CA SER A 114 -0.63 12.19 6.21
C SER A 114 -0.55 13.32 7.25
N ALA A 115 -1.34 13.22 8.33
CA ALA A 115 -1.27 14.18 9.44
C ALA A 115 0.07 14.14 10.15
N ILE A 116 0.64 12.95 10.37
CA ILE A 116 1.97 12.77 10.98
C ILE A 116 3.05 13.38 10.07
N VAL A 117 3.04 13.09 8.76
CA VAL A 117 3.98 13.69 7.80
C VAL A 117 3.90 15.22 7.83
N SER A 118 2.70 15.75 7.84
CA SER A 118 2.49 17.21 7.90
C SER A 118 3.03 17.83 9.19
N ALA A 119 2.94 17.12 10.32
CA ALA A 119 3.52 17.56 11.59
C ALA A 119 5.05 17.54 11.54
N GLU A 120 5.65 16.44 11.04
CA GLU A 120 7.10 16.33 10.87
C GLU A 120 7.67 17.43 9.96
N LEU A 121 7.03 17.67 8.82
CA LEU A 121 7.48 18.73 7.92
C LEU A 121 7.40 20.11 8.54
N ARG A 122 6.37 20.40 9.36
CA ARG A 122 6.29 21.66 10.12
C ARG A 122 7.42 21.78 11.14
N GLN A 123 7.75 20.70 11.86
CA GLN A 123 8.87 20.69 12.80
C GLN A 123 10.21 20.95 12.10
N LEU A 124 10.43 20.30 10.95
CA LEU A 124 11.62 20.51 10.15
C LEU A 124 11.72 21.95 9.63
N SER A 125 10.60 22.50 9.16
CA SER A 125 10.53 23.92 8.73
C SER A 125 10.83 24.89 9.87
N PHE A 126 10.29 24.65 11.06
CA PHE A 126 10.55 25.44 12.25
C PHE A 126 12.04 25.38 12.65
N ALA A 127 12.62 24.17 12.64
CA ALA A 127 14.05 24.00 12.93
C ALA A 127 14.96 24.69 11.88
N ALA A 128 14.56 24.62 10.59
CA ALA A 128 15.32 25.27 9.51
C ALA A 128 15.28 26.80 9.58
N ASN A 129 14.23 27.38 10.18
CA ASN A 129 14.06 28.82 10.36
C ASN A 129 14.59 29.33 11.73
N ASP A 130 15.53 28.62 12.38
CA ASP A 130 16.10 28.96 13.69
C ASP A 130 15.03 29.23 14.77
N GLY A 131 13.91 28.51 14.71
CA GLY A 131 12.83 28.66 15.68
C GLY A 131 11.98 29.91 15.52
N LYS A 132 12.09 30.64 14.41
CA LYS A 132 11.24 31.79 14.06
C LYS A 132 10.16 31.31 13.09
N GLY A 133 8.95 31.07 13.61
CA GLY A 133 7.76 30.77 12.84
C GLY A 133 6.97 32.00 12.49
#